data_9e9455ffb8cfc9f9aa06ed984310c870
#
_entry.id   9e9455ffb8cfc9f9aa06ed984310c870
#
_cell.length_a   1.000
_cell.length_b   1.000
_cell.length_c   1.000
_cell.angle_alpha   90.00
_cell.angle_beta   90.00
_cell.angle_gamma   90.00
#
_symmetry.space_group_name_H-M   'P 1'
#
loop_
_entity.id
_entity.type
_entity.pdbx_description
1 polymer ?
#
loop_
_entity_poly.entity_id
_entity_poly.type
_entity_poly.pdbx_seq_one_letter_code
_entity_poly.pdbx_strand_id
1 'polypeptide(L)'
;KTRLEALKAVTGFLARRQENYVVLSDCDGVAHLDLSEILDYHEEKNADITMVTHYEEVEKTSNYMVIGADKEGRVNEVRVNPRIRGKAKADVYINVMVFNRQFLLNLVEDSVAHGDTSFENDIIAKQLNSLKIYRYDFRGYYAGIHSMTTYYKHNMELLDKAVRDELFGARDIYTKVRDSAPSKYGEEATVRNSLIS
;
A
#
# COMPACT_ATOMS: atom_id res chain seq x y z
N LYS A 1 0.77 -17.94 7.80
CA LYS A 1 1.02 -16.90 8.83
C LYS A 1 0.19 -15.68 8.48
N THR A 2 -0.56 -15.16 9.42
CA THR A 2 -1.34 -13.94 9.24
C THR A 2 -0.45 -12.70 9.42
N ARG A 3 -0.93 -11.52 8.98
CA ARG A 3 -0.24 -10.22 9.22
C ARG A 3 -0.04 -9.99 10.73
N LEU A 4 -1.03 -10.33 11.55
CA LEU A 4 -0.97 -10.19 13.00
C LEU A 4 0.12 -11.08 13.62
N GLU A 5 0.24 -12.34 13.19
CA GLU A 5 1.33 -13.23 13.63
C GLU A 5 2.72 -12.71 13.22
N ALA A 6 2.83 -12.12 12.02
CA ALA A 6 4.07 -11.52 11.56
C ALA A 6 4.45 -10.29 12.41
N LEU A 7 3.48 -9.43 12.73
CA LEU A 7 3.67 -8.28 13.62
C LEU A 7 4.08 -8.70 15.02
N LYS A 8 3.42 -9.73 15.60
CA LYS A 8 3.81 -10.29 16.89
C LYS A 8 5.28 -10.73 16.91
N ALA A 9 5.76 -11.35 15.84
CA ALA A 9 7.15 -11.81 15.77
C ALA A 9 8.18 -10.67 15.78
N VAL A 10 7.80 -9.45 15.40
CA VAL A 10 8.70 -8.28 15.34
C VAL A 10 8.47 -7.26 16.44
N THR A 11 7.53 -7.48 17.37
CA THR A 11 7.24 -6.54 18.47
C THR A 11 8.48 -6.23 19.31
N GLY A 12 9.31 -7.23 19.63
CA GLY A 12 10.55 -7.03 20.38
C GLY A 12 11.59 -6.16 19.64
N PHE A 13 11.57 -6.15 18.30
CA PHE A 13 12.38 -5.25 17.51
C PHE A 13 11.80 -3.82 17.57
N LEU A 14 10.49 -3.66 17.34
CA LEU A 14 9.82 -2.37 17.36
C LEU A 14 9.90 -1.68 18.74
N ALA A 15 9.81 -2.46 19.82
CA ALA A 15 9.91 -1.93 21.19
C ALA A 15 11.26 -1.29 21.51
N ARG A 16 12.35 -1.75 20.88
CA ARG A 16 13.69 -1.20 21.06
C ARG A 16 14.01 0.03 20.21
N ARG A 17 13.08 0.43 19.32
CA ARG A 17 13.24 1.59 18.46
C ARG A 17 12.84 2.89 19.17
N GLN A 18 13.40 4.01 18.70
CA GLN A 18 13.11 5.34 19.23
C GLN A 18 12.18 6.14 18.30
N GLU A 19 12.02 5.67 17.06
CA GLU A 19 11.14 6.29 16.07
C GLU A 19 9.70 6.28 16.55
N ASN A 20 8.98 7.37 16.34
CA ASN A 20 7.61 7.55 16.82
C ASN A 20 6.57 6.79 15.97
N TYR A 21 6.85 6.61 14.68
CA TYR A 21 5.91 6.06 13.73
C TYR A 21 6.42 4.76 13.11
N VAL A 22 5.46 3.92 12.71
CA VAL A 22 5.70 2.69 11.96
C VAL A 22 4.85 2.71 10.71
N VAL A 23 5.48 2.48 9.57
CA VAL A 23 4.80 2.27 8.30
C VAL A 23 4.79 0.77 8.04
N LEU A 24 3.60 0.20 7.89
CA LEU A 24 3.40 -1.16 7.42
C LEU A 24 3.09 -1.12 5.93
N SER A 25 3.84 -1.86 5.14
CA SER A 25 3.62 -1.97 3.70
C SER A 25 3.82 -3.40 3.24
N ASP A 26 2.96 -3.86 2.33
CA ASP A 26 3.20 -5.09 1.58
C ASP A 26 4.18 -4.80 0.43
N CYS A 27 4.67 -5.85 -0.24
CA CYS A 27 5.66 -5.74 -1.30
C CYS A 27 5.09 -6.03 -2.70
N ASP A 28 3.78 -6.03 -2.84
CA ASP A 28 3.05 -6.34 -4.07
C ASP A 28 2.51 -5.10 -4.81
N GLY A 29 2.78 -3.91 -4.28
CA GLY A 29 2.41 -2.63 -4.88
C GLY A 29 3.62 -1.81 -5.31
N VAL A 30 3.51 -1.13 -6.44
CA VAL A 30 4.49 -0.16 -6.94
C VAL A 30 3.82 1.21 -7.03
N ALA A 31 4.34 2.16 -6.29
CA ALA A 31 3.89 3.54 -6.28
C ALA A 31 5.04 4.45 -5.79
N HIS A 32 5.07 5.69 -6.25
CA HIS A 32 6.00 6.68 -5.72
C HIS A 32 5.33 7.47 -4.60
N LEU A 33 5.31 6.89 -3.39
CA LEU A 33 4.69 7.50 -2.21
C LEU A 33 5.65 8.48 -1.53
N ASP A 34 5.17 9.69 -1.23
CA ASP A 34 5.84 10.58 -0.30
C ASP A 34 5.43 10.23 1.14
N LEU A 35 6.29 9.48 1.80
CA LEU A 35 6.03 9.09 3.18
C LEU A 35 6.00 10.28 4.15
N SER A 36 6.68 11.38 3.83
CA SER A 36 6.67 12.58 4.67
C SER A 36 5.28 13.23 4.65
N GLU A 37 4.69 13.40 3.47
CA GLU A 37 3.31 13.93 3.35
C GLU A 37 2.28 13.05 4.07
N ILE A 38 2.45 11.73 3.98
CA ILE A 38 1.55 10.79 4.66
C ILE A 38 1.69 10.89 6.19
N LEU A 39 2.92 11.06 6.69
CA LEU A 39 3.19 11.25 8.10
C LEU A 39 2.64 12.60 8.61
N ASP A 40 2.86 13.69 7.87
CA ASP A 40 2.33 15.02 8.20
C ASP A 40 0.79 14.96 8.28
N TYR A 41 0.14 14.28 7.33
CA TYR A 41 -1.31 14.07 7.37
C TYR A 41 -1.75 13.25 8.59
N HIS A 42 -1.00 12.20 8.94
CA HIS A 42 -1.26 11.37 10.11
C HIS A 42 -1.21 12.20 11.41
N GLU A 43 -0.21 13.07 11.53
CA GLU A 43 -0.06 13.99 12.67
C GLU A 43 -1.16 15.04 12.70
N GLU A 44 -1.46 15.69 11.58
CA GLU A 44 -2.53 16.70 11.45
C GLU A 44 -3.88 16.16 11.90
N LYS A 45 -4.20 14.94 11.49
CA LYS A 45 -5.46 14.27 11.88
C LYS A 45 -5.42 13.71 13.30
N ASN A 46 -4.29 13.73 13.98
CA ASN A 46 -4.09 13.04 15.26
C ASN A 46 -4.66 11.61 15.19
N ALA A 47 -4.29 10.92 14.11
CA ALA A 47 -4.81 9.61 13.78
C ALA A 47 -4.17 8.50 14.62
N ASP A 48 -4.92 7.45 14.95
CA ASP A 48 -4.38 6.22 15.48
C ASP A 48 -3.83 5.35 14.33
N ILE A 49 -4.55 5.37 13.19
CA ILE A 49 -4.20 4.66 11.96
C ILE A 49 -4.46 5.56 10.76
N THR A 50 -3.50 5.66 9.85
CA THR A 50 -3.73 6.23 8.51
C THR A 50 -3.61 5.13 7.47
N MET A 51 -4.64 4.96 6.66
CA MET A 51 -4.70 3.98 5.57
C MET A 51 -4.53 4.69 4.24
N VAL A 52 -3.57 4.27 3.44
CA VAL A 52 -3.37 4.84 2.10
C VAL A 52 -4.29 4.12 1.12
N THR A 53 -5.05 4.90 0.35
CA THR A 53 -5.98 4.39 -0.66
C THR A 53 -5.68 4.98 -2.02
N HIS A 54 -6.07 4.25 -3.06
CA HIS A 54 -6.06 4.70 -4.44
C HIS A 54 -7.45 4.52 -5.05
N TYR A 55 -7.91 5.52 -5.80
CA TYR A 55 -9.21 5.47 -6.46
C TYR A 55 -9.09 4.78 -7.81
N GLU A 56 -9.55 3.54 -7.89
CA GLU A 56 -9.41 2.72 -9.08
C GLU A 56 -10.66 1.94 -9.45
N GLU A 57 -10.66 1.36 -10.64
CA GLU A 57 -11.71 0.45 -11.08
C GLU A 57 -11.49 -0.93 -10.45
N VAL A 58 -12.50 -1.40 -9.73
CA VAL A 58 -12.52 -2.69 -9.06
C VAL A 58 -13.38 -3.68 -9.84
N GLU A 59 -12.88 -4.89 -9.98
CA GLU A 59 -13.55 -5.98 -10.69
C GLU A 59 -13.95 -7.12 -9.74
N LYS A 60 -14.94 -7.91 -10.15
CA LYS A 60 -15.54 -8.99 -9.34
C LYS A 60 -14.57 -10.05 -8.83
N THR A 61 -13.40 -10.20 -9.45
CA THR A 61 -12.48 -11.33 -9.22
C THR A 61 -11.29 -10.98 -8.31
N SER A 62 -11.19 -9.76 -7.84
CA SER A 62 -10.00 -9.31 -7.08
C SER A 62 -10.30 -9.20 -5.59
N ASN A 63 -9.31 -9.53 -4.79
CA ASN A 63 -9.36 -9.39 -3.34
C ASN A 63 -9.04 -7.94 -2.97
N TYR A 64 -10.04 -7.08 -2.91
CA TYR A 64 -9.89 -5.69 -2.51
C TYR A 64 -10.37 -5.46 -1.08
N MET A 65 -9.75 -4.51 -0.42
CA MET A 65 -10.33 -3.85 0.73
C MET A 65 -10.75 -2.44 0.29
N VAL A 66 -12.05 -2.19 0.28
CA VAL A 66 -12.64 -0.90 -0.11
C VAL A 66 -12.91 -0.09 1.15
N ILE A 67 -12.48 1.17 1.14
CA ILE A 67 -12.56 2.10 2.27
C ILE A 67 -13.59 3.17 1.98
N GLY A 68 -14.61 3.27 2.83
CA GLY A 68 -15.51 4.41 2.88
C GLY A 68 -15.04 5.43 3.92
N ALA A 69 -15.08 6.71 3.57
CA ALA A 69 -14.71 7.79 4.50
C ALA A 69 -15.66 8.99 4.32
N ASP A 70 -15.73 9.81 5.34
CA ASP A 70 -16.43 11.10 5.28
C ASP A 70 -15.60 12.17 4.53
N LYS A 71 -16.12 13.40 4.51
CA LYS A 71 -15.47 14.54 3.82
C LYS A 71 -14.15 14.97 4.47
N GLU A 72 -13.93 14.61 5.72
CA GLU A 72 -12.72 14.93 6.48
C GLU A 72 -11.67 13.81 6.37
N GLY A 73 -11.99 12.73 5.67
CA GLY A 73 -11.15 11.55 5.50
C GLY A 73 -11.28 10.52 6.61
N ARG A 74 -12.21 10.73 7.59
CA ARG A 74 -12.45 9.75 8.67
C ARG A 74 -13.08 8.50 8.09
N VAL A 75 -12.45 7.34 8.30
CA VAL A 75 -12.96 6.04 7.83
C VAL A 75 -14.20 5.66 8.64
N ASN A 76 -15.28 5.40 7.93
CA ASN A 76 -16.56 4.99 8.50
C ASN A 76 -17.05 3.63 7.97
N GLU A 77 -16.46 3.13 6.92
CA GLU A 77 -16.78 1.83 6.34
C GLU A 77 -15.53 1.12 5.83
N VAL A 78 -15.42 -0.17 6.13
CA VAL A 78 -14.39 -1.06 5.57
C VAL A 78 -15.07 -2.31 5.03
N ARG A 79 -14.90 -2.58 3.76
CA ARG A 79 -15.43 -3.77 3.08
C ARG A 79 -14.29 -4.64 2.59
N VAL A 80 -14.08 -5.76 3.25
CA VAL A 80 -13.08 -6.76 2.86
C VAL A 80 -13.69 -7.69 1.83
N ASN A 81 -13.06 -7.83 0.67
CA ASN A 81 -13.50 -8.67 -0.45
C ASN A 81 -14.99 -8.45 -0.83
N PRO A 82 -15.41 -7.20 -1.09
CA PRO A 82 -16.80 -6.93 -1.39
C PRO A 82 -17.24 -7.62 -2.67
N ARG A 83 -18.47 -8.14 -2.67
CA ARG A 83 -19.08 -8.69 -3.89
C ARG A 83 -19.51 -7.56 -4.81
N ILE A 84 -18.66 -7.22 -5.77
CA ILE A 84 -18.95 -6.18 -6.76
C ILE A 84 -19.66 -6.80 -7.96
N ARG A 85 -20.77 -6.18 -8.41
CA ARG A 85 -21.47 -6.58 -9.63
C ARG A 85 -21.00 -5.69 -10.78
N GLY A 86 -20.30 -6.28 -11.75
CA GLY A 86 -19.75 -5.54 -12.89
C GLY A 86 -18.46 -4.78 -12.49
N LYS A 87 -18.23 -3.65 -13.16
CA LYS A 87 -17.13 -2.73 -12.89
C LYS A 87 -17.63 -1.57 -12.04
N ALA A 88 -16.93 -1.24 -10.99
CA ALA A 88 -17.20 -0.08 -10.14
C ALA A 88 -15.90 0.63 -9.81
N LYS A 89 -15.96 1.92 -9.54
CA LYS A 89 -14.82 2.68 -9.02
C LYS A 89 -14.95 2.81 -7.51
N ALA A 90 -13.85 2.62 -6.80
CA ALA A 90 -13.83 2.70 -5.35
C ALA A 90 -12.44 3.11 -4.84
N ASP A 91 -12.41 3.60 -3.61
CA ASP A 91 -11.17 3.83 -2.87
C ASP A 91 -10.66 2.50 -2.33
N VAL A 92 -9.63 1.97 -2.97
CA VAL A 92 -9.03 0.69 -2.62
C VAL A 92 -7.83 0.92 -1.70
N TYR A 93 -7.78 0.19 -0.61
CA TYR A 93 -6.61 0.18 0.27
C TYR A 93 -5.42 -0.48 -0.45
N ILE A 94 -4.30 0.23 -0.53
CA ILE A 94 -3.11 -0.22 -1.27
C ILE A 94 -2.05 -0.88 -0.38
N ASN A 95 -2.45 -1.46 0.73
CA ASN A 95 -1.60 -2.18 1.66
C ASN A 95 -0.48 -1.33 2.31
N VAL A 96 -0.73 -0.03 2.49
CA VAL A 96 0.15 0.89 3.22
C VAL A 96 -0.61 1.53 4.37
N MET A 97 -0.12 1.35 5.60
CA MET A 97 -0.68 1.96 6.82
C MET A 97 0.40 2.65 7.65
N VAL A 98 0.03 3.73 8.29
CA VAL A 98 0.85 4.42 9.28
C VAL A 98 0.24 4.29 10.67
N PHE A 99 1.09 4.07 11.65
CA PHE A 99 0.74 3.95 13.07
C PHE A 99 1.68 4.74 13.95
N ASN A 100 1.20 5.23 15.07
CA ASN A 100 2.07 5.53 16.20
C ASN A 100 2.66 4.21 16.73
N ARG A 101 3.98 4.17 16.94
CA ARG A 101 4.69 2.93 17.34
C ARG A 101 4.15 2.32 18.64
N GLN A 102 3.97 3.16 19.67
CA GLN A 102 3.50 2.65 20.97
C GLN A 102 2.06 2.13 20.87
N PHE A 103 1.22 2.83 20.11
CA PHE A 103 -0.14 2.39 19.84
C PHE A 103 -0.16 1.03 19.12
N LEU A 104 0.68 0.84 18.09
CA LEU A 104 0.79 -0.44 17.37
C LEU A 104 1.22 -1.59 18.30
N LEU A 105 2.20 -1.35 19.18
CA LEU A 105 2.67 -2.37 20.14
C LEU A 105 1.53 -2.80 21.08
N ASN A 106 0.82 -1.85 21.66
CA ASN A 106 -0.32 -2.14 22.54
C ASN A 106 -1.44 -2.88 21.78
N LEU A 107 -1.74 -2.43 20.56
CA LEU A 107 -2.76 -3.03 19.70
C LEU A 107 -2.47 -4.50 19.39
N VAL A 108 -1.21 -4.83 19.08
CA VAL A 108 -0.78 -6.21 18.80
C VAL A 108 -0.85 -7.07 20.06
N GLU A 109 -0.44 -6.55 21.20
CA GLU A 109 -0.50 -7.26 22.49
C GLU A 109 -1.94 -7.58 22.88
N ASP A 110 -2.83 -6.59 22.82
CA ASP A 110 -4.25 -6.75 23.13
C ASP A 110 -4.93 -7.75 22.18
N SER A 111 -4.65 -7.64 20.88
CA SER A 111 -5.23 -8.56 19.88
C SER A 111 -4.81 -10.01 20.09
N VAL A 112 -3.54 -10.22 20.46
CA VAL A 112 -3.05 -11.57 20.81
C VAL A 112 -3.74 -12.10 22.07
N ALA A 113 -3.93 -11.27 23.09
CA ALA A 113 -4.60 -11.65 24.31
C ALA A 113 -6.08 -12.04 24.08
N HIS A 114 -6.75 -11.39 23.11
CA HIS A 114 -8.14 -11.71 22.72
C HIS A 114 -8.26 -12.83 21.70
N GLY A 115 -7.17 -13.36 21.18
CA GLY A 115 -7.17 -14.44 20.19
C GLY A 115 -7.58 -13.99 18.78
N ASP A 116 -7.42 -12.72 18.46
CA ASP A 116 -7.67 -12.19 17.12
C ASP A 116 -6.72 -12.82 16.11
N THR A 117 -7.22 -13.04 14.88
CA THR A 117 -6.48 -13.72 13.82
C THR A 117 -6.32 -12.86 12.57
N SER A 118 -7.30 -12.01 12.26
CA SER A 118 -7.30 -11.12 11.08
C SER A 118 -7.11 -9.67 11.49
N PHE A 119 -6.04 -9.07 11.01
CA PHE A 119 -5.79 -7.66 11.23
C PHE A 119 -6.92 -6.79 10.64
N GLU A 120 -7.38 -7.14 9.45
CA GLU A 120 -8.38 -6.40 8.71
C GLU A 120 -9.79 -6.51 9.34
N ASN A 121 -10.20 -7.74 9.68
CA ASN A 121 -11.55 -7.99 10.20
C ASN A 121 -11.63 -7.74 11.70
N ASP A 122 -10.66 -8.22 12.47
CA ASP A 122 -10.76 -8.22 13.93
C ASP A 122 -10.31 -6.88 14.52
N ILE A 123 -9.31 -6.23 13.91
CA ILE A 123 -8.81 -4.92 14.38
C ILE A 123 -9.49 -3.79 13.64
N ILE A 124 -9.30 -3.68 12.32
CA ILE A 124 -9.76 -2.51 11.56
C ILE A 124 -11.30 -2.45 11.55
N ALA A 125 -11.96 -3.48 11.04
CA ALA A 125 -13.41 -3.43 10.83
C ALA A 125 -14.21 -3.39 12.15
N LYS A 126 -13.79 -4.12 13.20
CA LYS A 126 -14.49 -4.10 14.49
C LYS A 126 -14.29 -2.82 15.29
N GLN A 127 -13.13 -2.16 15.13
CA GLN A 127 -12.77 -1.01 15.96
C GLN A 127 -12.93 0.35 15.26
N LEU A 128 -13.62 0.41 14.14
CA LEU A 128 -13.88 1.65 13.38
C LEU A 128 -14.43 2.80 14.23
N ASN A 129 -15.30 2.49 15.20
CA ASN A 129 -15.94 3.49 16.04
C ASN A 129 -15.07 3.95 17.21
N SER A 130 -14.10 3.15 17.65
CA SER A 130 -13.24 3.43 18.79
C SER A 130 -11.90 4.05 18.39
N LEU A 131 -11.37 3.66 17.22
CA LEU A 131 -10.10 4.15 16.71
C LEU A 131 -10.29 5.34 15.76
N LYS A 132 -9.34 6.26 15.79
CA LYS A 132 -9.25 7.36 14.84
C LYS A 132 -8.55 6.89 13.57
N ILE A 133 -9.30 6.26 12.67
CA ILE A 133 -8.78 5.75 11.40
C ILE A 133 -9.07 6.78 10.31
N TYR A 134 -8.04 7.23 9.60
CA TYR A 134 -8.16 8.18 8.51
C TYR A 134 -7.65 7.59 7.20
N ARG A 135 -8.26 8.01 6.10
CA ARG A 135 -7.88 7.65 4.74
C ARG A 135 -7.01 8.75 4.15
N TYR A 136 -5.83 8.38 3.66
CA TYR A 136 -5.01 9.24 2.82
C TYR A 136 -5.24 8.85 1.35
N ASP A 137 -5.72 9.80 0.55
CA ASP A 137 -6.07 9.60 -0.86
C ASP A 137 -4.84 9.81 -1.75
N PHE A 138 -4.16 8.73 -2.10
CA PHE A 138 -3.03 8.75 -3.05
C PHE A 138 -3.56 8.84 -4.48
N ARG A 139 -3.14 9.88 -5.21
CA ARG A 139 -3.62 10.18 -6.57
C ARG A 139 -2.61 9.89 -7.66
N GLY A 140 -1.41 9.47 -7.31
CA GLY A 140 -0.37 9.12 -8.24
C GLY A 140 -0.56 7.73 -8.88
N TYR A 141 0.35 7.36 -9.76
CA TYR A 141 0.33 6.03 -10.38
C TYR A 141 0.52 4.93 -9.34
N TYR A 142 -0.37 3.97 -9.36
CA TYR A 142 -0.30 2.77 -8.53
C TYR A 142 -0.43 1.51 -9.40
N ALA A 143 0.45 0.56 -9.18
CA ALA A 143 0.43 -0.76 -9.83
C ALA A 143 0.37 -1.87 -8.79
N GLY A 144 -0.79 -2.50 -8.63
CA GLY A 144 -0.96 -3.70 -7.81
C GLY A 144 -0.56 -4.96 -8.58
N ILE A 145 0.48 -5.67 -8.09
CA ILE A 145 1.02 -6.85 -8.76
C ILE A 145 0.50 -8.11 -8.07
N HIS A 146 -0.72 -8.51 -8.40
CA HIS A 146 -1.40 -9.64 -7.76
C HIS A 146 -1.45 -10.90 -8.63
N SER A 147 -1.02 -10.82 -9.88
CA SER A 147 -1.02 -11.92 -10.85
C SER A 147 -0.01 -11.69 -11.97
N MET A 148 0.29 -12.73 -12.75
CA MET A 148 1.10 -12.59 -13.96
C MET A 148 0.46 -11.65 -14.99
N THR A 149 -0.86 -11.59 -15.04
CA THR A 149 -1.58 -10.67 -15.93
C THR A 149 -1.38 -9.22 -15.51
N THR A 150 -1.51 -8.90 -14.22
CA THR A 150 -1.27 -7.54 -13.71
C THR A 150 0.21 -7.17 -13.82
N TYR A 151 1.12 -8.11 -13.55
CA TYR A 151 2.55 -7.90 -13.77
C TYR A 151 2.84 -7.51 -15.23
N TYR A 152 2.35 -8.28 -16.20
CA TYR A 152 2.54 -7.99 -17.63
C TYR A 152 1.92 -6.63 -18.00
N LYS A 153 0.68 -6.36 -17.56
CA LYS A 153 -0.01 -5.10 -17.81
C LYS A 153 0.84 -3.91 -17.37
N HIS A 154 1.30 -3.91 -16.12
CA HIS A 154 2.06 -2.79 -15.57
C HIS A 154 3.45 -2.66 -16.18
N ASN A 155 4.09 -3.76 -16.62
CA ASN A 155 5.30 -3.68 -17.42
C ASN A 155 5.05 -3.00 -18.78
N MET A 156 3.93 -3.28 -19.43
CA MET A 156 3.58 -2.61 -20.69
C MET A 156 3.23 -1.13 -20.48
N GLU A 157 2.62 -0.76 -19.36
CA GLU A 157 2.35 0.64 -19.00
C GLU A 157 3.63 1.45 -18.81
N LEU A 158 4.74 0.84 -18.40
CA LEU A 158 6.05 1.49 -18.31
C LEU A 158 6.63 1.91 -19.69
N LEU A 159 6.05 1.46 -20.80
CA LEU A 159 6.37 1.99 -22.13
C LEU A 159 5.84 3.42 -22.33
N ASP A 160 4.84 3.83 -21.54
CA ASP A 160 4.36 5.21 -21.52
C ASP A 160 5.35 6.11 -20.75
N LYS A 161 5.75 7.21 -21.42
CA LYS A 161 6.66 8.19 -20.80
C LYS A 161 6.05 8.84 -19.56
N ALA A 162 4.74 9.13 -19.56
CA ALA A 162 4.07 9.76 -18.42
C ALA A 162 4.13 8.88 -17.16
N VAL A 163 3.91 7.57 -17.31
CA VAL A 163 4.02 6.60 -16.21
C VAL A 163 5.46 6.55 -15.66
N ARG A 164 6.46 6.52 -16.56
CA ARG A 164 7.86 6.52 -16.11
C ARG A 164 8.26 7.80 -15.41
N ASP A 165 7.85 8.95 -15.94
CA ASP A 165 8.16 10.26 -15.34
C ASP A 165 7.53 10.37 -13.95
N GLU A 166 6.33 9.87 -13.76
CA GLU A 166 5.65 9.86 -12.46
C GLU A 166 6.33 8.93 -11.46
N LEU A 167 6.72 7.72 -11.87
CA LEU A 167 7.38 6.77 -10.97
C LEU A 167 8.81 7.13 -10.64
N PHE A 168 9.57 7.63 -11.63
CA PHE A 168 11.03 7.75 -11.52
C PHE A 168 11.53 9.19 -11.65
N GLY A 169 10.69 10.14 -12.06
CA GLY A 169 11.13 11.51 -12.39
C GLY A 169 11.19 12.47 -11.20
N ALA A 170 10.38 12.26 -10.17
CA ALA A 170 10.25 13.23 -9.08
C ALA A 170 11.32 13.08 -8.00
N ARG A 171 11.75 11.86 -7.70
CA ARG A 171 12.78 11.52 -6.70
C ARG A 171 13.52 10.25 -7.09
N ASP A 172 14.76 10.12 -6.65
CA ASP A 172 15.55 8.92 -6.87
C ASP A 172 14.94 7.71 -6.12
N ILE A 173 14.75 6.61 -6.85
CA ILE A 173 14.38 5.33 -6.26
C ILE A 173 15.66 4.53 -6.04
N TYR A 174 16.00 4.31 -4.78
CA TYR A 174 17.18 3.52 -4.40
C TYR A 174 16.89 2.04 -4.57
N THR A 175 17.43 1.45 -5.62
CA THR A 175 17.34 0.02 -5.89
C THR A 175 18.72 -0.62 -5.85
N LYS A 176 18.76 -1.96 -5.78
CA LYS A 176 20.02 -2.67 -5.87
C LYS A 176 20.64 -2.47 -7.25
N VAL A 177 21.79 -1.83 -7.31
CA VAL A 177 22.60 -1.75 -8.55
C VAL A 177 23.10 -3.15 -8.87
N ARG A 178 22.91 -3.57 -10.12
CA ARG A 178 23.45 -4.83 -10.64
C ARG A 178 24.48 -4.49 -11.73
N ASP A 179 25.70 -4.97 -11.56
CA ASP A 179 26.75 -4.89 -12.58
C ASP A 179 26.49 -5.98 -13.63
N SER A 180 25.49 -5.74 -14.48
CA SER A 180 25.19 -6.62 -15.61
C SER A 180 25.95 -6.11 -16.84
N ALA A 181 26.44 -7.04 -17.68
CA ALA A 181 27.04 -6.66 -18.93
C ALA A 181 26.02 -5.93 -19.82
N PRO A 182 26.41 -4.85 -20.50
CA PRO A 182 25.50 -4.12 -21.37
C PRO A 182 25.04 -5.02 -22.53
N SER A 183 23.74 -4.90 -22.87
CA SER A 183 23.18 -5.58 -24.03
C SER A 183 23.78 -5.04 -25.31
N LYS A 184 24.22 -5.93 -26.22
CA LYS A 184 24.75 -5.57 -27.54
C LYS A 184 23.70 -5.88 -28.61
N TYR A 185 23.35 -4.87 -29.39
CA TYR A 185 22.46 -5.00 -30.55
C TYR A 185 23.29 -5.01 -31.84
N GLY A 186 22.90 -5.82 -32.81
CA GLY A 186 23.51 -5.83 -34.14
C GLY A 186 23.17 -4.57 -34.95
N GLU A 187 23.90 -4.32 -36.03
CA GLU A 187 23.75 -3.12 -36.87
C GLU A 187 22.35 -2.98 -37.50
N GLU A 188 21.66 -4.09 -37.74
CA GLU A 188 20.30 -4.12 -38.32
C GLU A 188 19.19 -4.15 -37.27
N ALA A 189 19.51 -4.07 -35.97
CA ALA A 189 18.52 -4.15 -34.91
C ALA A 189 17.65 -2.87 -34.90
N THR A 190 16.36 -3.04 -35.04
CA THR A 190 15.39 -1.95 -34.90
C THR A 190 14.55 -2.15 -33.64
N VAL A 191 14.60 -1.19 -32.74
CA VAL A 191 13.83 -1.22 -31.49
C VAL A 191 12.90 -0.01 -31.46
N ARG A 192 11.62 -0.25 -31.23
CA ARG A 192 10.60 0.79 -31.10
C ARG A 192 9.69 0.48 -29.91
N ASN A 193 9.45 1.49 -29.07
CA ASN A 193 8.53 1.43 -27.92
C ASN A 193 8.70 0.15 -27.07
N SER A 194 9.93 -0.08 -26.57
CA SER A 194 10.30 -1.29 -25.82
C SER A 194 11.16 -0.94 -24.61
N LEU A 195 11.09 -1.75 -23.57
CA LEU A 195 12.03 -1.75 -22.46
C LEU A 195 13.05 -2.87 -22.70
N ILE A 196 14.32 -2.53 -22.70
CA ILE A 196 15.41 -3.47 -22.98
C ILE A 196 16.44 -3.36 -21.85
N SER A 197 16.80 -4.49 -21.29
CA SER A 197 17.81 -4.64 -20.21
C SER A 197 18.95 -5.53 -20.66
#